data_68f14429cefa6b4b0eb7e40a82745ca7
#
_entry.id   68f14429cefa6b4b0eb7e40a82745ca7
#
_cell.length_a   1.000
_cell.length_b   1.000
_cell.length_c   1.000
_cell.angle_alpha   90.00
_cell.angle_beta   90.00
_cell.angle_gamma   90.00
#
_symmetry.space_group_name_H-M   'P 1'
#
loop_
_entity.id
_entity.type
_entity.pdbx_description
1 polymer ?
#
loop_
_entity_poly.entity_id
_entity_poly.type
_entity_poly.pdbx_seq_one_letter_code
_entity_poly.pdbx_strand_id
1 'polypeptide(L)'
;MKLAFLYAGQGTQRVGMGRDLYEAYPAFRRVLDEAPVDFDLKTLCFEGPEETLGDTRYTQPAMVAFAAGVTALLYEANIWPQAAAGLSLGEYSALHAAGVFTASQAIALAAFRGAA
;
A
#
# COMPACT_ATOMS: atom_id res chain seq x y z
N MET A 1 -2.98 20.93 -15.14
CA MET A 1 -2.27 20.85 -13.85
C MET A 1 -1.33 19.65 -13.87
N LYS A 2 -0.11 19.84 -13.39
CA LYS A 2 0.85 18.76 -13.26
C LYS A 2 0.84 18.25 -11.83
N LEU A 3 0.79 16.92 -11.66
CA LEU A 3 0.74 16.27 -10.36
C LEU A 3 1.92 15.31 -10.22
N ALA A 4 2.45 15.22 -9.02
CA ALA A 4 3.42 14.19 -8.64
C ALA A 4 2.86 13.40 -7.46
N PHE A 5 2.99 12.08 -7.50
CA PHE A 5 2.65 11.21 -6.38
C PHE A 5 3.93 10.91 -5.60
N LEU A 6 3.89 11.17 -4.30
CA LEU A 6 5.00 10.90 -3.39
C LEU A 6 4.58 9.82 -2.39
N TYR A 7 5.37 8.77 -2.28
CA TYR A 7 5.05 7.63 -1.44
C TYR A 7 6.01 7.52 -0.26
N ALA A 8 5.43 7.42 0.95
CA ALA A 8 6.19 7.29 2.17
C ALA A 8 6.85 5.91 2.29
N GLY A 9 7.95 5.87 3.01
CA GLY A 9 8.59 4.63 3.39
C GLY A 9 8.06 4.10 4.71
N GLN A 10 8.75 3.10 5.25
CA GLN A 10 8.43 2.50 6.55
C GLN A 10 8.53 3.55 7.67
N GLY A 11 7.61 3.48 8.62
CA GLY A 11 7.60 4.36 9.79
C GLY A 11 6.34 5.20 9.92
N THR A 12 5.51 5.28 8.88
CA THR A 12 4.27 6.06 8.92
C THR A 12 3.02 5.19 9.13
N GLN A 13 3.20 3.87 9.23
CA GLN A 13 2.10 2.94 9.50
C GLN A 13 1.52 3.17 10.90
N ARG A 14 0.21 2.95 11.02
CA ARG A 14 -0.49 3.02 12.30
C ARG A 14 -1.71 2.12 12.30
N VAL A 15 -2.07 1.61 13.48
CA VAL A 15 -3.26 0.79 13.63
C VAL A 15 -4.51 1.64 13.29
N GLY A 16 -5.40 1.06 12.51
CA GLY A 16 -6.58 1.74 12.01
C GLY A 16 -6.42 2.35 10.63
N MET A 17 -5.20 2.37 10.08
CA MET A 17 -4.96 2.99 8.78
C MET A 17 -5.77 2.30 7.68
N GLY A 18 -6.51 3.09 6.91
CA GLY A 18 -7.25 2.59 5.75
C GLY A 18 -8.60 1.97 6.06
N ARG A 19 -9.00 1.84 7.33
CA ARG A 19 -10.30 1.23 7.68
C ARG A 19 -11.46 1.99 7.05
N ASP A 20 -11.45 3.30 7.14
CA ASP A 20 -12.48 4.15 6.56
C ASP A 20 -12.56 4.00 5.04
N LEU A 21 -11.42 3.94 4.38
CA LEU A 21 -11.34 3.74 2.93
C LEU A 21 -11.82 2.36 2.52
N TYR A 22 -11.46 1.34 3.30
CA TYR A 22 -11.89 -0.04 3.06
C TYR A 22 -13.42 -0.16 3.15
N GLU A 23 -14.01 0.47 4.15
CA GLU A 23 -15.46 0.41 4.35
C GLU A 23 -16.22 1.20 3.28
N ALA A 24 -15.67 2.32 2.82
CA ALA A 24 -16.37 3.24 1.93
C ALA A 24 -16.15 2.96 0.44
N TYR A 25 -14.99 2.39 0.04
CA TYR A 25 -14.61 2.33 -1.37
C TYR A 25 -14.25 0.93 -1.83
N PRO A 26 -15.04 0.35 -2.76
CA PRO A 26 -14.78 -1.01 -3.26
C PRO A 26 -13.41 -1.19 -3.92
N ALA A 27 -12.88 -0.17 -4.59
CA ALA A 27 -11.57 -0.27 -5.25
C ALA A 27 -10.44 -0.44 -4.23
N PHE A 28 -10.51 0.30 -3.12
CA PHE A 28 -9.55 0.14 -2.03
C PHE A 28 -9.68 -1.25 -1.39
N ARG A 29 -10.92 -1.65 -1.12
CA ARG A 29 -11.22 -2.96 -0.53
C ARG A 29 -10.65 -4.10 -1.36
N ARG A 30 -10.81 -4.02 -2.68
CA ARG A 30 -10.32 -5.05 -3.60
C ARG A 30 -8.81 -5.22 -3.50
N VAL A 31 -8.06 -4.14 -3.43
CA VAL A 31 -6.60 -4.20 -3.32
C VAL A 31 -6.18 -4.94 -2.06
N LEU A 32 -6.80 -4.62 -0.92
CA LEU A 32 -6.48 -5.29 0.34
C LEU A 32 -6.93 -6.76 0.35
N ASP A 33 -8.12 -7.04 -0.16
CA ASP A 33 -8.67 -8.41 -0.16
C ASP A 33 -7.88 -9.34 -1.09
N GLU A 34 -7.36 -8.83 -2.19
CA GLU A 34 -6.60 -9.60 -3.18
C GLU A 34 -5.09 -9.59 -2.93
N ALA A 35 -4.63 -8.95 -1.85
CA ALA A 35 -3.20 -8.86 -1.56
C ALA A 35 -2.59 -10.26 -1.37
N PRO A 36 -1.49 -10.58 -2.09
CA PRO A 36 -0.89 -11.92 -2.05
C PRO A 36 0.04 -12.08 -0.85
N VAL A 37 -0.53 -12.10 0.35
CA VAL A 37 0.21 -12.26 1.61
C VAL A 37 -0.35 -13.47 2.37
N ASP A 38 0.48 -14.04 3.25
CA ASP A 38 0.15 -15.24 4.02
C ASP A 38 -0.35 -14.94 5.43
N PHE A 39 -0.85 -13.72 5.65
CA PHE A 39 -1.39 -13.30 6.95
C PHE A 39 -2.63 -12.44 6.72
N ASP A 40 -3.39 -12.20 7.79
CA ASP A 40 -4.60 -11.38 7.71
C ASP A 40 -4.24 -9.90 7.71
N LEU A 41 -4.02 -9.37 6.51
CA LEU A 41 -3.57 -7.99 6.30
C LEU A 41 -4.57 -6.97 6.86
N LYS A 42 -5.86 -7.19 6.65
CA LYS A 42 -6.90 -6.26 7.10
C LYS A 42 -6.94 -6.17 8.62
N THR A 43 -6.98 -7.30 9.29
CA THR A 43 -7.01 -7.33 10.75
C THR A 43 -5.76 -6.68 11.32
N LEU A 44 -4.60 -6.94 10.75
CA LEU A 44 -3.36 -6.34 11.23
C LEU A 44 -3.38 -4.81 11.04
N CYS A 45 -3.79 -4.32 9.89
CA CYS A 45 -3.85 -2.88 9.63
C CYS A 45 -4.89 -2.17 10.50
N PHE A 46 -6.05 -2.78 10.72
CA PHE A 46 -7.18 -2.12 11.38
C PHE A 46 -7.19 -2.29 12.88
N GLU A 47 -6.70 -3.42 13.37
CA GLU A 47 -6.79 -3.79 14.79
C GLU A 47 -5.44 -4.03 15.45
N GLY A 48 -4.38 -4.22 14.68
CA GLY A 48 -3.04 -4.42 15.22
C GLY A 48 -2.78 -5.87 15.63
N PRO A 49 -1.89 -6.15 16.57
CA PRO A 49 -1.27 -5.17 17.49
C PRO A 49 -0.26 -4.24 16.81
N GLU A 50 -0.05 -3.09 17.41
CA GLU A 50 0.87 -2.09 16.88
C GLU A 50 2.29 -2.63 16.73
N GLU A 51 2.75 -3.43 17.69
CA GLU A 51 4.07 -4.04 17.65
C GLU A 51 4.25 -4.92 16.41
N THR A 52 3.25 -5.73 16.09
CA THR A 52 3.27 -6.61 14.93
C THR A 52 3.25 -5.78 13.64
N LEU A 53 2.40 -4.76 13.57
CA LEU A 53 2.35 -3.87 12.42
C LEU A 53 3.67 -3.13 12.22
N GLY A 54 4.41 -2.85 13.29
CA GLY A 54 5.73 -2.22 13.24
C GLY A 54 6.87 -3.15 12.86
N ASP A 55 6.63 -4.46 12.84
CA ASP A 55 7.63 -5.43 12.40
C ASP A 55 7.78 -5.33 10.88
N THR A 56 9.02 -5.16 10.41
CA THR A 56 9.36 -4.95 9.00
C THR A 56 8.69 -5.97 8.08
N ARG A 57 8.61 -7.23 8.49
CA ARG A 57 7.97 -8.31 7.71
C ARG A 57 6.54 -7.95 7.32
N TYR A 58 5.80 -7.35 8.24
CA TYR A 58 4.39 -7.01 8.06
C TYR A 58 4.21 -5.56 7.60
N THR A 59 5.06 -4.65 8.09
CA THR A 59 4.97 -3.24 7.73
C THR A 59 5.11 -3.02 6.23
N GLN A 60 6.09 -3.69 5.61
CA GLN A 60 6.39 -3.44 4.20
C GLN A 60 5.21 -3.77 3.28
N PRO A 61 4.65 -4.99 3.31
CA PRO A 61 3.49 -5.27 2.46
C PRO A 61 2.25 -4.46 2.85
N ALA A 62 2.07 -4.14 4.14
CA ALA A 62 0.94 -3.34 4.58
C ALA A 62 0.99 -1.92 4.00
N MET A 63 2.16 -1.29 4.04
CA MET A 63 2.34 0.07 3.51
C MET A 63 2.14 0.11 1.99
N VAL A 64 2.67 -0.87 1.27
CA VAL A 64 2.51 -0.94 -0.19
C VAL A 64 1.05 -1.22 -0.56
N ALA A 65 0.37 -2.09 0.18
CA ALA A 65 -1.06 -2.36 -0.05
C ALA A 65 -1.91 -1.11 0.16
N PHE A 66 -1.66 -0.38 1.25
CA PHE A 66 -2.35 0.88 1.54
C PHE A 66 -2.13 1.88 0.40
N ALA A 67 -0.88 2.06 -0.01
CA ALA A 67 -0.54 3.00 -1.09
C ALA A 67 -1.18 2.60 -2.42
N ALA A 68 -1.20 1.30 -2.74
CA ALA A 68 -1.83 0.80 -3.96
C ALA A 68 -3.35 1.03 -3.92
N GLY A 69 -3.97 0.83 -2.76
CA GLY A 69 -5.39 1.10 -2.57
C GLY A 69 -5.75 2.56 -2.79
N VAL A 70 -4.97 3.48 -2.23
CA VAL A 70 -5.17 4.91 -2.41
C VAL A 70 -4.93 5.29 -3.88
N THR A 71 -3.90 4.74 -4.51
CA THR A 71 -3.62 4.97 -5.92
C THR A 71 -4.80 4.54 -6.80
N ALA A 72 -5.41 3.39 -6.50
CA ALA A 72 -6.59 2.91 -7.23
C ALA A 72 -7.76 3.89 -7.12
N LEU A 73 -7.97 4.47 -5.94
CA LEU A 73 -9.03 5.47 -5.74
C LEU A 73 -8.78 6.73 -6.57
N LEU A 74 -7.54 7.20 -6.61
CA LEU A 74 -7.19 8.37 -7.40
C LEU A 74 -7.41 8.10 -8.88
N TYR A 75 -7.05 6.92 -9.36
CA TYR A 75 -7.26 6.55 -10.76
C TYR A 75 -8.76 6.47 -11.10
N GLU A 76 -9.58 5.94 -10.21
CA GLU A 76 -11.04 5.93 -10.41
C GLU A 76 -11.62 7.36 -10.48
N ALA A 77 -11.04 8.28 -9.73
CA ALA A 77 -11.41 9.69 -9.76
C ALA A 77 -10.81 10.43 -10.96
N ASN A 78 -10.14 9.71 -11.85
CA ASN A 78 -9.47 10.25 -13.03
C ASN A 78 -8.34 11.24 -12.67
N ILE A 79 -7.65 10.96 -11.57
CA ILE A 79 -6.50 11.73 -11.10
C ILE A 79 -5.24 10.93 -11.36
N TRP A 80 -4.39 11.41 -12.27
CA TRP A 80 -3.20 10.69 -12.73
C TRP A 80 -1.96 11.55 -12.49
N PRO A 81 -0.83 10.94 -12.08
CA PRO A 81 0.41 11.69 -11.91
C PRO A 81 1.17 11.82 -13.22
N GLN A 82 1.92 12.91 -13.38
CA GLN A 82 2.94 13.03 -14.39
C GLN A 82 4.27 12.44 -13.92
N ALA A 83 4.45 12.32 -12.60
CA ALA A 83 5.64 11.74 -12.01
C ALA A 83 5.28 11.05 -10.69
N ALA A 84 6.07 10.05 -10.33
CA ALA A 84 5.92 9.36 -9.05
C ALA A 84 7.31 9.12 -8.47
N ALA A 85 7.42 9.27 -7.15
CA ALA A 85 8.65 9.03 -6.42
C ALA A 85 8.34 8.44 -5.05
N GLY A 86 9.26 7.67 -4.51
CA GLY A 86 9.10 7.06 -3.20
C GLY A 86 10.43 6.92 -2.49
N LEU A 87 10.42 7.05 -1.16
CA LEU A 87 11.61 6.89 -0.34
C LEU A 87 11.72 5.43 0.09
N SER A 88 12.83 4.77 -0.27
CA SER A 88 13.11 3.38 0.10
C SER A 88 11.93 2.45 -0.26
N LEU A 89 11.17 1.96 0.73
CA LEU A 89 10.00 1.12 0.50
C LEU A 89 8.99 1.78 -0.45
N GLY A 90 8.83 3.10 -0.38
CA GLY A 90 7.91 3.84 -1.26
C GLY A 90 8.25 3.73 -2.74
N GLU A 91 9.47 3.32 -3.10
CA GLU A 91 9.82 3.09 -4.50
C GLU A 91 8.96 2.01 -5.16
N TYR A 92 8.57 0.96 -4.43
CA TYR A 92 7.68 -0.08 -4.97
C TYR A 92 6.32 0.51 -5.34
N SER A 93 5.79 1.39 -4.49
CA SER A 93 4.52 2.07 -4.75
C SER A 93 4.63 3.03 -5.93
N ALA A 94 5.75 3.76 -6.04
CA ALA A 94 6.00 4.65 -7.17
C ALA A 94 6.09 3.88 -8.49
N LEU A 95 6.77 2.72 -8.48
CA LEU A 95 6.87 1.86 -9.66
C LEU A 95 5.51 1.27 -10.04
N HIS A 96 4.69 0.93 -9.06
CA HIS A 96 3.32 0.49 -9.33
C HIS A 96 2.52 1.64 -9.99
N ALA A 97 2.58 2.84 -9.45
CA ALA A 97 1.88 4.00 -10.02
C ALA A 97 2.34 4.30 -11.44
N ALA A 98 3.63 4.05 -11.73
CA ALA A 98 4.21 4.24 -13.07
C ALA A 98 3.87 3.10 -14.04
N GLY A 99 3.18 2.04 -13.60
CA GLY A 99 2.78 0.93 -14.45
C GLY A 99 3.83 -0.17 -14.60
N VAL A 100 4.92 -0.12 -13.85
CA VAL A 100 5.97 -1.15 -13.91
C VAL A 100 5.50 -2.44 -13.24
N PHE A 101 4.80 -2.33 -12.10
CA PHE A 101 4.24 -3.46 -11.35
C PHE A 101 2.73 -3.35 -11.24
N THR A 102 2.03 -4.49 -11.22
CA THR A 102 0.66 -4.53 -10.74
C THR A 102 0.66 -4.34 -9.21
N ALA A 103 -0.50 -4.04 -8.63
CA ALA A 103 -0.62 -3.95 -7.17
C ALA A 103 -0.18 -5.25 -6.49
N SER A 104 -0.63 -6.41 -7.00
CA SER A 104 -0.26 -7.72 -6.46
C SER A 104 1.26 -7.95 -6.53
N GLN A 105 1.89 -7.59 -7.65
CA GLN A 105 3.34 -7.74 -7.78
C GLN A 105 4.10 -6.86 -6.80
N ALA A 106 3.69 -5.60 -6.64
CA ALA A 106 4.35 -4.68 -5.72
C ALA A 106 4.22 -5.16 -4.27
N ILE A 107 3.04 -5.65 -3.87
CA ILE A 107 2.80 -6.15 -2.52
C ILE A 107 3.62 -7.43 -2.28
N ALA A 108 3.66 -8.34 -3.24
CA ALA A 108 4.44 -9.58 -3.12
C ALA A 108 5.93 -9.29 -2.97
N LEU A 109 6.47 -8.35 -3.74
CA LEU A 109 7.86 -7.95 -3.62
C LEU A 109 8.17 -7.31 -2.27
N ALA A 110 7.25 -6.47 -1.77
CA ALA A 110 7.40 -5.87 -0.44
C ALA A 110 7.38 -6.92 0.66
N ALA A 111 6.53 -7.94 0.55
CA ALA A 111 6.48 -9.04 1.50
C ALA A 111 7.79 -9.85 1.48
N PHE A 112 8.32 -10.12 0.30
CA PHE A 112 9.60 -10.82 0.15
C PHE A 112 10.74 -10.00 0.79
N ARG A 113 10.80 -8.72 0.50
CA ARG A 113 11.82 -7.82 1.07
C ARG A 113 11.74 -7.76 2.59
N GLY A 114 10.51 -7.68 3.14
CA GLY A 114 10.30 -7.59 4.58
C GLY A 114 10.70 -8.86 5.33
N ALA A 115 10.60 -10.01 4.68
CA ALA A 115 10.95 -11.30 5.26
C ALA A 115 12.45 -11.64 5.15
N ALA A 116 13.18 -10.93 4.31
CA ALA A 116 14.59 -11.20 4.02
C ALA A 116 15.54 -10.82 5.17
#